data_772406b47092419f8d416297b88c31e5
#
_entry.id   772406b47092419f8d416297b88c31e5
#
_cell.length_a   1.000
_cell.length_b   1.000
_cell.length_c   1.000
_cell.angle_alpha   90.00
_cell.angle_beta   90.00
_cell.angle_gamma   90.00
#
_symmetry.space_group_name_H-M   'P 1'
#
loop_
_entity.id
_entity.type
_entity.pdbx_description
1 polymer ?
#
loop_
_entity_poly.entity_id
_entity_poly.type
_entity_poly.pdbx_seq_one_letter_code
_entity_poly.pdbx_strand_id
1 'polypeptide(L)'
;MKNFSLLFLVLIISSCKGFEGTTSEDVLVIEEKDFSIIPKPSEIKISDSTLELPELSSVCYNTAEAGEAASWLLGMLQKANLRVKPSEGISCGFWNLYTDAALYQSLGEEGYILEINNEGIFLKAATKSGLFYGIQTLRQILPAALENATAATNRIQLPQLYIKDIPRYSWRGTMVDISRSFFDLEYLKDHVDRMALYKMNRLHLHLTDDQGWRIEIKSKPELTNLGSRGAVEGGRSGYLTQEEYMELQTYAAARNVIIIPEIDMPGHIYSALLAYPELSCDDLSNIEPKMATPPQLFSGTKVGWSKLCLTKPEIYDFVADVIEEMAAITTGPWIHIGGDEIEDDLYEEFVVKADSLVRSTGKITIGWEEVTKAPVNSSLISQQWHGEVESVVDVKVIESICTSFYFDHANIPGQEKTNNWCKKSGVTLEEVYNFQSENNNVLGLEAPVWTEFVHTDEDLDNRFWPRIIAVAELAWSEDTTKNYTDFISRLKKHEERLINMGINYFPAEELGWKENTNKKRMNVFKGFMPVKKNTSL
;
A
#
# COMPACT_ATOMS: atom_id res chain seq x y z
N MET A 1 -4.19 -85.20 -42.48
CA MET A 1 -4.72 -85.03 -41.08
C MET A 1 -5.26 -83.59 -40.98
N LYS A 2 -6.53 -83.50 -40.74
CA LYS A 2 -7.38 -82.35 -40.98
C LYS A 2 -7.37 -81.42 -39.77
N ASN A 3 -7.02 -80.12 -39.95
CA ASN A 3 -7.24 -79.10 -38.95
C ASN A 3 -8.48 -78.29 -39.32
N PHE A 4 -9.47 -78.32 -38.42
CA PHE A 4 -10.66 -77.49 -38.45
C PHE A 4 -10.34 -76.13 -37.84
N SER A 5 -10.53 -75.05 -38.56
CA SER A 5 -10.56 -73.69 -38.07
C SER A 5 -11.99 -73.31 -37.68
N LEU A 6 -12.20 -72.92 -36.46
CA LEU A 6 -13.48 -72.45 -35.97
C LEU A 6 -13.48 -70.90 -36.06
N LEU A 7 -14.37 -70.36 -36.84
CA LEU A 7 -14.58 -68.91 -37.03
C LEU A 7 -15.56 -68.44 -35.95
N PHE A 8 -15.06 -67.58 -35.03
CA PHE A 8 -15.89 -66.90 -34.09
C PHE A 8 -16.38 -65.57 -34.67
N LEU A 9 -17.67 -65.48 -34.88
CA LEU A 9 -18.38 -64.28 -35.29
C LEU A 9 -18.69 -63.44 -34.04
N VAL A 10 -18.01 -62.28 -33.88
CA VAL A 10 -18.27 -61.34 -32.82
C VAL A 10 -19.33 -60.36 -33.31
N LEU A 11 -20.55 -60.46 -32.78
CA LEU A 11 -21.59 -59.47 -32.93
C LEU A 11 -21.24 -58.22 -32.08
N ILE A 12 -20.96 -57.11 -32.75
CA ILE A 12 -20.86 -55.81 -32.11
C ILE A 12 -22.27 -55.24 -31.93
N ILE A 13 -22.79 -55.33 -30.73
CA ILE A 13 -24.05 -54.60 -30.35
C ILE A 13 -23.60 -53.19 -30.01
N SER A 14 -23.87 -52.26 -30.92
CA SER A 14 -23.74 -50.82 -30.69
C SER A 14 -24.86 -50.36 -29.74
N SER A 15 -24.50 -50.22 -28.45
CA SER A 15 -25.38 -49.61 -27.47
C SER A 15 -25.19 -48.08 -27.54
N CYS A 16 -26.12 -47.39 -28.16
CA CYS A 16 -26.29 -45.95 -27.98
C CYS A 16 -26.68 -45.67 -26.53
N LYS A 17 -25.70 -45.41 -25.67
CA LYS A 17 -25.95 -44.73 -24.40
C LYS A 17 -26.14 -43.26 -24.71
N GLY A 18 -27.35 -42.75 -24.46
CA GLY A 18 -27.65 -41.32 -24.46
C GLY A 18 -26.72 -40.62 -23.50
N PHE A 19 -26.07 -39.57 -23.96
CA PHE A 19 -25.33 -38.62 -23.15
C PHE A 19 -26.36 -37.82 -22.36
N GLU A 20 -26.74 -38.28 -21.18
CA GLU A 20 -27.32 -37.41 -20.17
C GLU A 20 -26.17 -36.51 -19.66
N GLY A 21 -26.07 -35.35 -20.27
CA GLY A 21 -25.24 -34.28 -19.74
C GLY A 21 -25.88 -33.73 -18.47
N THR A 22 -25.57 -34.32 -17.33
CA THR A 22 -25.68 -33.62 -16.07
C THR A 22 -24.52 -32.62 -16.03
N THR A 23 -24.78 -31.38 -16.44
CA THR A 23 -23.99 -30.25 -16.01
C THR A 23 -24.19 -30.13 -14.50
N SER A 24 -23.32 -30.72 -13.71
CA SER A 24 -23.21 -30.33 -12.31
C SER A 24 -22.81 -28.86 -12.36
N GLU A 25 -23.74 -27.95 -12.03
CA GLU A 25 -23.38 -26.57 -11.72
C GLU A 25 -22.39 -26.64 -10.58
N ASP A 26 -21.11 -26.32 -10.84
CA ASP A 26 -20.07 -26.28 -9.81
C ASP A 26 -20.45 -25.19 -8.81
N VAL A 27 -20.86 -25.59 -7.61
CA VAL A 27 -21.15 -24.69 -6.50
C VAL A 27 -19.85 -24.41 -5.76
N LEU A 28 -19.40 -23.16 -5.73
CA LEU A 28 -18.29 -22.73 -4.89
C LEU A 28 -18.77 -22.58 -3.45
N VAL A 29 -18.47 -23.57 -2.60
CA VAL A 29 -18.75 -23.54 -1.17
C VAL A 29 -17.49 -23.09 -0.45
N ILE A 30 -17.59 -22.03 0.36
CA ILE A 30 -16.49 -21.55 1.22
C ILE A 30 -16.71 -22.16 2.60
N GLU A 31 -15.85 -23.09 2.99
CA GLU A 31 -15.90 -23.74 4.29
C GLU A 31 -15.06 -22.94 5.33
N GLU A 32 -15.29 -23.17 6.63
CA GLU A 32 -14.53 -22.52 7.71
C GLU A 32 -13.01 -22.68 7.56
N LYS A 33 -12.55 -23.88 7.14
CA LYS A 33 -11.14 -24.16 6.85
C LYS A 33 -10.54 -23.29 5.75
N ASP A 34 -11.36 -22.66 4.89
CA ASP A 34 -10.94 -21.83 3.77
C ASP A 34 -10.80 -20.34 4.16
N PHE A 35 -11.18 -20.01 5.39
CA PHE A 35 -11.07 -18.64 5.89
C PHE A 35 -9.64 -18.18 6.00
N SER A 36 -9.34 -17.06 5.34
CA SER A 36 -7.97 -16.54 5.25
C SER A 36 -7.93 -15.02 5.36
N ILE A 37 -8.79 -14.43 6.19
CA ILE A 37 -8.83 -12.97 6.35
C ILE A 37 -7.51 -12.47 6.95
N ILE A 38 -6.87 -11.53 6.27
CA ILE A 38 -5.67 -10.82 6.73
C ILE A 38 -5.89 -9.31 6.47
N PRO A 39 -5.73 -8.43 7.43
CA PRO A 39 -5.43 -8.66 8.85
C PRO A 39 -6.50 -9.46 9.58
N LYS A 40 -6.06 -10.20 10.63
CA LYS A 40 -6.96 -10.99 11.48
C LYS A 40 -7.93 -10.09 12.23
N PRO A 41 -9.25 -10.32 12.12
CA PRO A 41 -10.24 -9.50 12.83
C PRO A 41 -10.15 -9.64 14.35
N SER A 42 -10.53 -8.59 15.08
CA SER A 42 -10.55 -8.56 16.55
C SER A 42 -11.51 -9.61 17.13
N GLU A 43 -12.65 -9.83 16.50
CA GLU A 43 -13.63 -10.85 16.87
C GLU A 43 -14.23 -11.47 15.60
N ILE A 44 -14.27 -12.82 15.56
CA ILE A 44 -14.93 -13.57 14.50
C ILE A 44 -15.68 -14.76 15.08
N LYS A 45 -16.92 -14.95 14.65
CA LYS A 45 -17.75 -16.12 14.94
C LYS A 45 -18.30 -16.68 13.64
N ILE A 46 -18.11 -17.96 13.37
CA ILE A 46 -18.55 -18.63 12.15
C ILE A 46 -19.58 -19.69 12.54
N SER A 47 -20.62 -19.80 11.72
CA SER A 47 -21.68 -20.80 11.85
C SER A 47 -21.52 -21.88 10.79
N ASP A 48 -21.97 -23.10 11.08
CA ASP A 48 -22.05 -24.21 10.12
C ASP A 48 -23.07 -23.97 8.98
N SER A 49 -23.87 -22.91 9.08
CA SER A 49 -24.85 -22.52 8.07
C SER A 49 -24.23 -21.68 6.97
N THR A 50 -24.76 -21.79 5.76
CA THR A 50 -24.32 -20.98 4.59
C THR A 50 -25.43 -20.08 4.09
N LEU A 51 -25.04 -19.01 3.41
CA LEU A 51 -25.89 -18.10 2.64
C LEU A 51 -25.54 -18.23 1.16
N GLU A 52 -26.50 -18.55 0.30
CA GLU A 52 -26.29 -18.55 -1.14
C GLU A 52 -26.49 -17.15 -1.71
N LEU A 53 -25.55 -16.68 -2.55
CA LEU A 53 -25.71 -15.44 -3.28
C LEU A 53 -26.80 -15.57 -4.33
N PRO A 54 -27.83 -14.71 -4.34
CA PRO A 54 -28.88 -14.76 -5.34
C PRO A 54 -28.35 -14.32 -6.72
N GLU A 55 -28.92 -14.85 -7.78
CA GLU A 55 -28.55 -14.50 -9.17
C GLU A 55 -28.67 -12.99 -9.44
N LEU A 56 -29.62 -12.32 -8.80
CA LEU A 56 -29.78 -10.87 -8.84
C LEU A 56 -29.95 -10.35 -7.42
N SER A 57 -29.08 -9.44 -7.03
CA SER A 57 -29.11 -8.82 -5.70
C SER A 57 -29.18 -7.30 -5.75
N SER A 58 -29.40 -6.67 -4.61
CA SER A 58 -29.38 -5.22 -4.48
C SER A 58 -28.51 -4.76 -3.31
N VAL A 59 -27.85 -3.60 -3.50
CA VAL A 59 -27.06 -2.92 -2.48
C VAL A 59 -27.88 -1.75 -1.94
N CYS A 60 -28.13 -1.74 -0.63
CA CYS A 60 -28.87 -0.71 0.09
C CYS A 60 -28.00 0.03 1.07
N TYR A 61 -28.35 1.30 1.35
CA TYR A 61 -27.63 2.15 2.29
C TYR A 61 -28.57 3.15 2.96
N ASN A 62 -28.20 3.62 4.17
CA ASN A 62 -29.04 4.50 4.99
C ASN A 62 -28.70 5.99 4.90
N THR A 63 -27.49 6.36 4.50
CA THR A 63 -27.02 7.76 4.43
C THR A 63 -26.29 8.02 3.14
N ALA A 64 -26.07 9.29 2.79
CA ALA A 64 -25.25 9.67 1.63
C ALA A 64 -23.79 9.16 1.76
N GLU A 65 -23.25 9.19 2.97
CA GLU A 65 -21.91 8.71 3.29
C GLU A 65 -21.79 7.18 3.10
N ALA A 66 -22.77 6.41 3.57
CA ALA A 66 -22.86 4.98 3.29
C ALA A 66 -23.06 4.71 1.80
N GLY A 67 -23.70 5.63 1.08
CA GLY A 67 -23.88 5.56 -0.38
C GLY A 67 -22.57 5.63 -1.17
N GLU A 68 -21.55 6.37 -0.69
CA GLU A 68 -20.22 6.36 -1.29
C GLU A 68 -19.57 4.97 -1.18
N ALA A 69 -19.61 4.35 0.00
CA ALA A 69 -19.10 2.99 0.20
C ALA A 69 -19.93 1.95 -0.57
N ALA A 70 -21.27 2.11 -0.63
CA ALA A 70 -22.14 1.27 -1.42
C ALA A 70 -21.84 1.34 -2.93
N SER A 71 -21.50 2.52 -3.44
CA SER A 71 -21.08 2.69 -4.84
C SER A 71 -19.78 1.95 -5.13
N TRP A 72 -18.85 1.93 -4.17
CA TRP A 72 -17.61 1.18 -4.28
C TRP A 72 -17.89 -0.34 -4.30
N LEU A 73 -18.68 -0.84 -3.35
CA LEU A 73 -19.11 -2.26 -3.31
C LEU A 73 -19.82 -2.66 -4.60
N LEU A 74 -20.78 -1.86 -5.05
CA LEU A 74 -21.53 -2.10 -6.28
C LEU A 74 -20.60 -2.25 -7.49
N GLY A 75 -19.67 -1.32 -7.66
CA GLY A 75 -18.70 -1.38 -8.76
C GLY A 75 -17.77 -2.59 -8.68
N MET A 76 -17.33 -2.97 -7.49
CA MET A 76 -16.55 -4.18 -7.25
C MET A 76 -17.32 -5.43 -7.69
N LEU A 77 -18.54 -5.60 -7.21
CA LEU A 77 -19.37 -6.76 -7.52
C LEU A 77 -19.73 -6.84 -9.02
N GLN A 78 -20.01 -5.69 -9.66
CA GLN A 78 -20.29 -5.63 -11.10
C GLN A 78 -19.08 -6.00 -11.94
N LYS A 79 -17.87 -5.51 -11.57
CA LYS A 79 -16.63 -5.90 -12.24
C LYS A 79 -16.31 -7.39 -12.08
N ALA A 80 -16.74 -7.98 -10.97
CA ALA A 80 -16.68 -9.42 -10.76
C ALA A 80 -17.79 -10.20 -11.49
N ASN A 81 -18.51 -9.56 -12.43
CA ASN A 81 -19.63 -10.12 -13.19
C ASN A 81 -20.85 -10.58 -12.35
N LEU A 82 -20.96 -10.10 -11.10
CA LEU A 82 -22.15 -10.34 -10.30
C LEU A 82 -23.28 -9.38 -10.68
N ARG A 83 -24.51 -9.89 -10.79
CA ARG A 83 -25.68 -9.08 -11.15
C ARG A 83 -26.20 -8.33 -9.91
N VAL A 84 -25.76 -7.09 -9.75
CA VAL A 84 -26.15 -6.22 -8.64
C VAL A 84 -26.67 -4.89 -9.14
N LYS A 85 -27.65 -4.34 -8.42
CA LYS A 85 -28.22 -3.01 -8.68
C LYS A 85 -28.26 -2.17 -7.39
N PRO A 86 -28.15 -0.83 -7.47
CA PRO A 86 -28.39 0.03 -6.33
C PRO A 86 -29.87 0.02 -5.96
N SER A 87 -30.18 0.16 -4.67
CA SER A 87 -31.53 0.39 -4.15
C SER A 87 -31.46 1.38 -3.00
N GLU A 88 -32.34 2.35 -2.98
CA GLU A 88 -32.42 3.32 -1.88
C GLU A 88 -33.38 2.79 -0.80
N GLY A 89 -32.96 2.86 0.49
CA GLY A 89 -33.81 2.46 1.62
C GLY A 89 -33.07 1.66 2.70
N ILE A 90 -33.69 1.59 3.89
CA ILE A 90 -33.06 1.12 5.14
C ILE A 90 -33.15 -0.40 5.33
N SER A 91 -33.64 -1.18 4.45
CA SER A 91 -33.70 -2.65 4.61
C SER A 91 -34.40 -3.28 3.41
N CYS A 92 -33.76 -3.22 2.27
CA CYS A 92 -34.39 -3.60 1.02
C CYS A 92 -33.50 -4.47 0.14
N GLY A 93 -32.29 -4.79 0.60
CA GLY A 93 -31.30 -5.45 -0.21
C GLY A 93 -30.67 -6.68 0.44
N PHE A 94 -29.99 -7.42 -0.40
CA PHE A 94 -29.15 -8.52 0.03
C PHE A 94 -27.85 -8.01 0.70
N TRP A 95 -27.31 -6.86 0.21
CA TRP A 95 -26.13 -6.17 0.73
C TRP A 95 -26.58 -4.87 1.38
N ASN A 96 -26.40 -4.76 2.69
CA ASN A 96 -26.93 -3.64 3.47
C ASN A 96 -25.77 -2.91 4.17
N LEU A 97 -25.57 -1.62 3.87
CA LEU A 97 -24.52 -0.78 4.41
C LEU A 97 -25.12 0.33 5.28
N TYR A 98 -24.65 0.42 6.51
CA TYR A 98 -25.16 1.39 7.48
C TYR A 98 -24.05 2.18 8.14
N THR A 99 -24.12 3.52 8.09
CA THR A 99 -23.38 4.38 9.02
C THR A 99 -24.27 4.77 10.20
N ASP A 100 -23.71 4.67 11.41
CA ASP A 100 -24.33 5.07 12.65
C ASP A 100 -23.28 5.71 13.57
N ALA A 101 -23.34 7.04 13.76
CA ALA A 101 -22.41 7.79 14.60
C ALA A 101 -22.37 7.32 16.07
N ALA A 102 -23.44 6.68 16.56
CA ALA A 102 -23.45 6.10 17.91
C ALA A 102 -22.44 4.96 18.10
N LEU A 103 -22.01 4.32 17.01
CA LEU A 103 -20.99 3.27 17.02
C LEU A 103 -19.57 3.81 17.21
N TYR A 104 -19.34 5.13 17.11
CA TYR A 104 -17.99 5.71 17.16
C TYR A 104 -17.23 5.37 18.45
N GLN A 105 -17.90 5.36 19.59
CA GLN A 105 -17.26 5.01 20.86
C GLN A 105 -16.78 3.56 20.93
N SER A 106 -17.40 2.66 20.18
CA SER A 106 -17.11 1.23 20.21
C SER A 106 -16.29 0.72 19.02
N LEU A 107 -16.24 1.49 17.91
CA LEU A 107 -15.57 1.11 16.66
C LEU A 107 -14.50 2.12 16.22
N GLY A 108 -14.52 3.35 16.73
CA GLY A 108 -13.66 4.43 16.24
C GLY A 108 -13.97 4.82 14.79
N GLU A 109 -12.99 5.45 14.16
CA GLU A 109 -13.07 5.95 12.77
C GLU A 109 -13.10 4.82 11.73
N GLU A 110 -12.36 3.75 11.96
CA GLU A 110 -12.07 2.74 10.94
C GLU A 110 -12.66 1.35 11.25
N GLY A 111 -13.22 1.16 12.45
CA GLY A 111 -13.81 -0.12 12.84
C GLY A 111 -15.18 -0.36 12.22
N TYR A 112 -15.55 -1.64 12.13
CA TYR A 112 -16.81 -2.08 11.52
C TYR A 112 -17.35 -3.35 12.17
N ILE A 113 -18.63 -3.64 11.89
CA ILE A 113 -19.31 -4.91 12.15
C ILE A 113 -19.80 -5.45 10.81
N LEU A 114 -19.43 -6.70 10.50
CA LEU A 114 -19.91 -7.43 9.33
C LEU A 114 -20.67 -8.66 9.82
N GLU A 115 -21.91 -8.81 9.36
CA GLU A 115 -22.76 -9.95 9.65
C GLU A 115 -23.29 -10.55 8.33
N ILE A 116 -23.11 -11.85 8.19
CA ILE A 116 -23.68 -12.66 7.10
C ILE A 116 -24.63 -13.66 7.75
N ASN A 117 -25.91 -13.57 7.45
CA ASN A 117 -26.96 -14.43 7.99
C ASN A 117 -27.98 -14.81 6.90
N ASN A 118 -29.05 -15.54 7.25
CA ASN A 118 -30.07 -15.99 6.30
C ASN A 118 -30.87 -14.86 5.63
N GLU A 119 -30.80 -13.63 6.15
CA GLU A 119 -31.49 -12.46 5.58
C GLU A 119 -30.60 -11.69 4.59
N GLY A 120 -29.28 -11.89 4.62
CA GLY A 120 -28.32 -11.22 3.75
C GLY A 120 -27.01 -10.84 4.42
N ILE A 121 -26.36 -9.81 3.87
CA ILE A 121 -25.06 -9.29 4.33
C ILE A 121 -25.27 -7.88 4.88
N PHE A 122 -24.86 -7.67 6.12
CA PHE A 122 -25.03 -6.41 6.86
C PHE A 122 -23.67 -5.89 7.28
N LEU A 123 -23.33 -4.70 6.82
CA LEU A 123 -22.10 -4.00 7.17
C LEU A 123 -22.44 -2.69 7.87
N LYS A 124 -21.96 -2.51 9.12
CA LYS A 124 -22.21 -1.36 9.98
C LYS A 124 -20.91 -0.74 10.43
N ALA A 125 -20.80 0.58 10.40
CA ALA A 125 -19.66 1.34 10.92
C ALA A 125 -20.10 2.72 11.42
N ALA A 126 -19.20 3.40 12.14
CA ALA A 126 -19.44 4.78 12.53
C ALA A 126 -19.28 5.75 11.36
N THR A 127 -18.40 5.41 10.40
CA THR A 127 -17.98 6.27 9.29
C THR A 127 -17.93 5.50 7.98
N LYS A 128 -17.75 6.21 6.88
CA LYS A 128 -17.49 5.59 5.55
C LYS A 128 -16.17 4.81 5.52
N SER A 129 -15.15 5.24 6.29
CA SER A 129 -13.86 4.54 6.35
C SER A 129 -14.02 3.14 6.94
N GLY A 130 -14.79 3.00 8.03
CA GLY A 130 -15.11 1.69 8.60
C GLY A 130 -15.88 0.80 7.62
N LEU A 131 -16.87 1.37 6.88
CA LEU A 131 -17.57 0.61 5.83
C LEU A 131 -16.60 0.16 4.73
N PHE A 132 -15.67 1.01 4.31
CA PHE A 132 -14.68 0.65 3.30
C PHE A 132 -13.82 -0.55 3.74
N TYR A 133 -13.31 -0.55 4.99
CA TYR A 133 -12.51 -1.67 5.50
C TYR A 133 -13.33 -2.95 5.68
N GLY A 134 -14.60 -2.83 6.06
CA GLY A 134 -15.51 -3.96 6.07
C GLY A 134 -15.75 -4.55 4.67
N ILE A 135 -15.82 -3.70 3.62
CA ILE A 135 -15.87 -4.14 2.23
C ILE A 135 -14.57 -4.87 1.82
N GLN A 136 -13.39 -4.44 2.28
CA GLN A 136 -12.14 -5.16 1.99
C GLN A 136 -12.12 -6.55 2.67
N THR A 137 -12.67 -6.67 3.87
CA THR A 137 -12.86 -7.97 4.52
C THR A 137 -13.83 -8.84 3.74
N LEU A 138 -14.96 -8.30 3.32
CA LEU A 138 -15.93 -9.00 2.47
C LEU A 138 -15.31 -9.47 1.14
N ARG A 139 -14.47 -8.62 0.51
CA ARG A 139 -13.70 -8.96 -0.69
C ARG A 139 -12.79 -10.17 -0.46
N GLN A 140 -12.17 -10.28 0.72
CA GLN A 140 -11.34 -11.45 1.06
C GLN A 140 -12.15 -12.70 1.36
N ILE A 141 -13.39 -12.57 1.86
CA ILE A 141 -14.32 -13.68 2.05
C ILE A 141 -14.82 -14.22 0.71
N LEU A 142 -15.04 -13.34 -0.27
CA LEU A 142 -15.42 -13.74 -1.62
C LEU A 142 -14.29 -14.53 -2.32
N PRO A 143 -14.64 -15.48 -3.23
CA PRO A 143 -13.63 -16.27 -3.95
C PRO A 143 -12.55 -15.42 -4.63
N ALA A 144 -11.29 -15.83 -4.52
CA ALA A 144 -10.16 -15.14 -5.15
C ALA A 144 -10.29 -15.04 -6.69
N ALA A 145 -10.98 -15.98 -7.32
CA ALA A 145 -11.28 -15.97 -8.74
C ALA A 145 -12.05 -14.71 -9.20
N LEU A 146 -12.79 -14.05 -8.29
CA LEU A 146 -13.54 -12.81 -8.60
C LEU A 146 -12.61 -11.58 -8.76
N GLU A 147 -11.34 -11.67 -8.38
CA GLU A 147 -10.34 -10.64 -8.71
C GLU A 147 -10.05 -10.58 -10.22
N ASN A 148 -10.49 -11.60 -10.97
CA ASN A 148 -10.32 -11.70 -12.41
C ASN A 148 -11.68 -11.67 -13.13
N ALA A 149 -11.90 -10.67 -14.00
CA ALA A 149 -13.15 -10.48 -14.75
C ALA A 149 -13.54 -11.69 -15.66
N THR A 150 -12.61 -12.63 -15.88
CA THR A 150 -12.85 -13.82 -16.72
C THR A 150 -13.41 -15.02 -15.95
N ALA A 151 -13.52 -14.91 -14.62
CA ALA A 151 -14.10 -15.99 -13.81
C ALA A 151 -15.58 -16.20 -14.17
N ALA A 152 -15.93 -17.44 -14.53
CA ALA A 152 -17.33 -17.81 -14.70
C ALA A 152 -18.02 -17.71 -13.33
N THR A 153 -19.18 -17.04 -13.29
CA THR A 153 -19.97 -16.93 -12.06
C THR A 153 -20.71 -18.24 -11.80
N ASN A 154 -20.10 -19.10 -11.02
CA ASN A 154 -20.78 -20.24 -10.42
C ASN A 154 -21.62 -19.77 -9.22
N ARG A 155 -22.53 -20.61 -8.75
CA ARG A 155 -23.27 -20.34 -7.52
C ARG A 155 -22.26 -20.19 -6.36
N ILE A 156 -22.34 -19.09 -5.61
CA ILE A 156 -21.45 -18.79 -4.49
C ILE A 156 -22.22 -18.99 -3.18
N GLN A 157 -21.67 -19.81 -2.30
CA GLN A 157 -22.17 -19.98 -0.94
C GLN A 157 -21.14 -19.42 0.04
N LEU A 158 -21.59 -18.49 0.89
CA LEU A 158 -20.79 -17.87 1.94
C LEU A 158 -21.17 -18.48 3.30
N PRO A 159 -20.25 -18.71 4.23
CA PRO A 159 -20.58 -19.08 5.59
C PRO A 159 -21.32 -17.94 6.28
N GLN A 160 -22.29 -18.28 7.13
CA GLN A 160 -22.88 -17.31 8.02
C GLN A 160 -21.88 -16.97 9.13
N LEU A 161 -21.69 -15.67 9.40
CA LEU A 161 -20.68 -15.23 10.33
C LEU A 161 -21.01 -13.87 10.95
N TYR A 162 -20.32 -13.59 12.04
CA TYR A 162 -20.25 -12.27 12.66
C TYR A 162 -18.79 -11.89 12.85
N ILE A 163 -18.43 -10.69 12.39
CA ILE A 163 -17.11 -10.06 12.59
C ILE A 163 -17.32 -8.71 13.24
N LYS A 164 -16.57 -8.43 14.32
CA LYS A 164 -16.32 -7.08 14.83
C LYS A 164 -14.82 -6.82 14.74
N ASP A 165 -14.44 -5.68 14.14
CA ASP A 165 -13.06 -5.42 13.82
C ASP A 165 -12.69 -3.95 14.02
N ILE A 166 -11.52 -3.70 14.61
CA ILE A 166 -11.03 -2.38 14.98
C ILE A 166 -9.52 -2.37 14.81
N PRO A 167 -8.92 -1.37 14.14
CA PRO A 167 -7.47 -1.31 14.00
C PRO A 167 -6.78 -0.96 15.32
N ARG A 168 -5.60 -1.56 15.55
CA ARG A 168 -4.70 -1.24 16.65
C ARG A 168 -4.05 0.13 16.48
N TYR A 169 -3.50 0.41 15.29
CA TYR A 169 -2.81 1.64 14.97
C TYR A 169 -3.54 2.45 13.90
N SER A 170 -3.44 3.77 14.00
CA SER A 170 -3.99 4.70 13.02
C SER A 170 -3.10 4.90 11.79
N TRP A 171 -1.81 4.52 11.86
CA TRP A 171 -0.84 4.59 10.77
C TRP A 171 -0.42 3.19 10.33
N ARG A 172 -0.64 2.86 9.06
CA ARG A 172 -0.30 1.59 8.44
C ARG A 172 0.26 1.89 7.06
N GLY A 173 1.58 2.11 7.00
CA GLY A 173 2.24 2.77 5.87
C GLY A 173 3.12 1.85 5.02
N THR A 174 3.29 2.27 3.78
CA THR A 174 4.41 1.89 2.91
C THR A 174 5.11 3.13 2.42
N MET A 175 6.43 3.11 2.29
CA MET A 175 7.18 4.14 1.58
C MET A 175 7.74 3.56 0.29
N VAL A 176 7.61 4.33 -0.79
CA VAL A 176 8.22 4.03 -2.09
C VAL A 176 9.19 5.16 -2.44
N ASP A 177 10.46 4.80 -2.55
CA ASP A 177 11.47 5.67 -3.14
C ASP A 177 11.27 5.71 -4.66
N ILE A 178 10.78 6.84 -5.17
CA ILE A 178 10.68 7.08 -6.60
C ILE A 178 11.81 7.97 -7.12
N SER A 179 12.74 8.36 -6.24
CA SER A 179 13.84 9.24 -6.57
C SER A 179 15.03 8.49 -7.18
N ARG A 180 15.48 7.39 -6.57
CA ARG A 180 16.58 6.58 -7.11
C ARG A 180 16.17 5.90 -8.42
N SER A 181 14.95 5.34 -8.48
CA SER A 181 14.34 4.83 -9.71
C SER A 181 12.87 5.26 -9.78
N PHE A 182 12.46 5.87 -10.89
CA PHE A 182 11.12 6.43 -11.03
C PHE A 182 10.06 5.34 -11.27
N PHE A 183 8.95 5.44 -10.55
CA PHE A 183 7.75 4.64 -10.75
C PHE A 183 6.58 5.56 -11.10
N ASP A 184 5.91 5.25 -12.21
CA ASP A 184 4.89 6.10 -12.79
C ASP A 184 3.55 6.09 -12.02
N LEU A 185 2.68 7.04 -12.37
CA LEU A 185 1.35 7.19 -11.79
C LEU A 185 0.54 5.88 -11.82
N GLU A 186 0.64 5.10 -12.89
CA GLU A 186 -0.14 3.87 -13.06
C GLU A 186 0.33 2.77 -12.10
N TYR A 187 1.63 2.63 -11.90
CA TYR A 187 2.16 1.72 -10.90
C TYR A 187 1.74 2.14 -9.48
N LEU A 188 1.85 3.43 -9.15
CA LEU A 188 1.47 3.96 -7.84
C LEU A 188 -0.02 3.74 -7.54
N LYS A 189 -0.89 3.87 -8.53
CA LYS A 189 -2.32 3.53 -8.40
C LYS A 189 -2.52 2.02 -8.15
N ASP A 190 -1.80 1.15 -8.87
CA ASP A 190 -1.84 -0.30 -8.63
C ASP A 190 -1.38 -0.63 -7.21
N HIS A 191 -0.32 0.02 -6.71
CA HIS A 191 0.17 -0.16 -5.35
C HIS A 191 -0.89 0.26 -4.31
N VAL A 192 -1.56 1.39 -4.51
CA VAL A 192 -2.67 1.85 -3.66
C VAL A 192 -3.83 0.85 -3.62
N ASP A 193 -4.20 0.24 -4.75
CA ASP A 193 -5.24 -0.80 -4.79
C ASP A 193 -4.88 -2.03 -3.95
N ARG A 194 -3.61 -2.42 -3.97
CA ARG A 194 -3.07 -3.55 -3.22
C ARG A 194 -3.01 -3.24 -1.72
N MET A 195 -2.54 -2.04 -1.37
CA MET A 195 -2.54 -1.54 0.01
C MET A 195 -3.94 -1.58 0.62
N ALA A 196 -4.94 -1.09 -0.11
CA ALA A 196 -6.32 -0.99 0.34
C ALA A 196 -6.92 -2.37 0.70
N LEU A 197 -6.61 -3.44 -0.07
CA LEU A 197 -7.07 -4.80 0.22
C LEU A 197 -6.64 -5.27 1.61
N TYR A 198 -5.43 -4.91 2.02
CA TYR A 198 -4.85 -5.27 3.32
C TYR A 198 -5.00 -4.16 4.37
N LYS A 199 -5.90 -3.20 4.13
CA LYS A 199 -6.25 -2.11 5.07
C LYS A 199 -5.08 -1.18 5.43
N MET A 200 -4.06 -1.09 4.57
CA MET A 200 -3.02 -0.08 4.66
C MET A 200 -3.58 1.29 4.27
N ASN A 201 -3.11 2.38 4.91
CA ASN A 201 -3.75 3.69 4.76
C ASN A 201 -2.81 4.88 4.57
N ARG A 202 -1.50 4.66 4.46
CA ARG A 202 -0.50 5.71 4.21
C ARG A 202 0.45 5.25 3.11
N LEU A 203 0.55 6.03 2.03
CA LEU A 203 1.58 5.88 1.02
C LEU A 203 2.52 7.07 1.11
N HIS A 204 3.69 6.83 1.66
CA HIS A 204 4.80 7.78 1.71
C HIS A 204 5.56 7.71 0.39
N LEU A 205 5.76 8.85 -0.26
CA LEU A 205 6.53 8.98 -1.50
C LEU A 205 7.80 9.78 -1.22
N HIS A 206 8.94 9.10 -1.30
CA HIS A 206 10.25 9.74 -1.28
C HIS A 206 10.51 10.33 -2.67
N LEU A 207 10.23 11.66 -2.80
CA LEU A 207 10.11 12.35 -4.08
C LEU A 207 11.44 12.93 -4.58
N THR A 208 12.41 13.11 -3.69
CA THR A 208 13.64 13.84 -4.02
C THR A 208 14.86 13.22 -3.35
N ASP A 209 15.95 13.09 -4.12
CA ASP A 209 17.24 12.63 -3.65
C ASP A 209 18.36 13.08 -4.61
N ASP A 210 19.59 12.63 -4.39
CA ASP A 210 20.76 12.92 -5.21
C ASP A 210 20.59 12.56 -6.68
N GLN A 211 19.88 11.45 -6.96
CA GLN A 211 19.72 10.93 -8.32
C GLN A 211 18.58 11.60 -9.07
N GLY A 212 17.56 12.11 -8.37
CA GLY A 212 16.44 12.70 -9.07
C GLY A 212 15.47 13.50 -8.21
N TRP A 213 14.86 14.49 -8.85
CA TRP A 213 13.74 15.27 -8.33
C TRP A 213 12.45 14.86 -9.05
N ARG A 214 11.45 14.34 -8.36
CA ARG A 214 10.32 13.60 -8.96
C ARG A 214 8.97 14.28 -8.88
N ILE A 215 8.90 15.54 -8.50
CA ILE A 215 7.66 16.30 -8.43
C ILE A 215 7.84 17.68 -9.08
N GLU A 216 6.87 18.09 -9.89
CA GLU A 216 6.87 19.41 -10.50
C GLU A 216 6.68 20.49 -9.45
N ILE A 217 7.60 21.47 -9.45
CA ILE A 217 7.52 22.74 -8.71
C ILE A 217 7.52 23.86 -9.75
N LYS A 218 6.36 24.45 -10.00
CA LYS A 218 6.17 25.43 -11.10
C LYS A 218 6.98 26.69 -10.89
N SER A 219 7.21 27.10 -9.63
CA SER A 219 8.09 28.22 -9.28
C SER A 219 9.58 27.91 -9.48
N LYS A 220 9.95 26.64 -9.57
CA LYS A 220 11.33 26.15 -9.73
C LYS A 220 11.42 25.12 -10.87
N PRO A 221 11.20 25.50 -12.13
CA PRO A 221 11.03 24.55 -13.24
C PRO A 221 12.28 23.71 -13.54
N GLU A 222 13.49 24.20 -13.24
CA GLU A 222 14.71 23.43 -13.49
C GLU A 222 14.84 22.20 -12.59
N LEU A 223 14.12 22.12 -11.45
CA LEU A 223 14.06 20.92 -10.62
C LEU A 223 13.56 19.71 -11.42
N THR A 224 12.60 19.90 -12.31
CA THR A 224 12.15 18.81 -13.21
C THR A 224 12.80 18.86 -14.59
N ASN A 225 13.08 20.04 -15.17
CA ASN A 225 13.76 20.12 -16.47
C ASN A 225 15.16 19.48 -16.48
N LEU A 226 15.89 19.59 -15.38
CA LEU A 226 17.24 19.06 -15.23
C LEU A 226 17.33 17.99 -14.14
N GLY A 227 16.83 18.28 -12.93
CA GLY A 227 16.96 17.41 -11.76
C GLY A 227 16.23 16.07 -11.90
N SER A 228 15.18 15.95 -12.74
CA SER A 228 14.47 14.69 -12.95
C SER A 228 15.12 13.71 -13.93
N ARG A 229 16.18 14.14 -14.64
CA ARG A 229 16.80 13.34 -15.73
C ARG A 229 17.68 12.20 -15.22
N GLY A 230 18.14 12.29 -13.97
CA GLY A 230 18.98 11.27 -13.34
C GLY A 230 18.17 10.06 -12.84
N ALA A 231 18.90 9.00 -12.55
CA ALA A 231 18.47 7.80 -11.82
C ALA A 231 19.73 7.03 -11.40
N VAL A 232 19.60 6.07 -10.50
CA VAL A 232 20.66 5.06 -10.28
C VAL A 232 20.99 4.32 -11.55
N GLU A 233 22.18 3.72 -11.64
CA GLU A 233 22.56 2.93 -12.80
C GLU A 233 21.57 1.77 -13.05
N GLY A 234 20.96 1.77 -14.23
CA GLY A 234 19.90 0.83 -14.61
C GLY A 234 18.48 1.22 -14.15
N GLY A 235 18.34 2.29 -13.35
CA GLY A 235 17.06 2.83 -12.91
C GLY A 235 16.35 3.64 -13.99
N ARG A 236 15.13 4.08 -13.68
CA ARG A 236 14.28 4.88 -14.56
C ARG A 236 14.26 6.34 -14.10
N SER A 237 14.30 7.27 -15.06
CA SER A 237 14.10 8.71 -14.82
C SER A 237 12.67 9.13 -15.14
N GLY A 238 12.24 10.26 -14.62
CA GLY A 238 10.90 10.81 -14.81
C GLY A 238 10.48 11.68 -13.63
N TYR A 239 9.26 12.20 -13.66
CA TYR A 239 8.66 12.94 -12.55
C TYR A 239 7.15 12.92 -12.65
N LEU A 240 6.46 13.23 -11.57
CA LEU A 240 5.02 13.48 -11.54
C LEU A 240 4.76 14.96 -11.79
N THR A 241 3.88 15.30 -12.71
CA THR A 241 3.30 16.63 -12.77
C THR A 241 2.43 16.90 -11.55
N GLN A 242 2.13 18.16 -11.25
CA GLN A 242 1.20 18.48 -10.15
C GLN A 242 -0.18 17.88 -10.39
N GLU A 243 -0.63 17.85 -11.64
CA GLU A 243 -1.90 17.26 -12.05
C GLU A 243 -1.92 15.75 -11.79
N GLU A 244 -0.85 15.01 -12.12
CA GLU A 244 -0.71 13.58 -11.85
C GLU A 244 -0.64 13.30 -10.34
N TYR A 245 0.06 14.13 -9.57
CA TYR A 245 0.11 14.02 -8.11
C TYR A 245 -1.27 14.25 -7.47
N MET A 246 -2.03 15.24 -7.91
CA MET A 246 -3.40 15.48 -7.46
C MET A 246 -4.35 14.35 -7.87
N GLU A 247 -4.17 13.77 -9.06
CA GLU A 247 -4.91 12.61 -9.52
C GLU A 247 -4.64 11.40 -8.63
N LEU A 248 -3.37 11.13 -8.30
CA LEU A 248 -2.98 10.06 -7.39
C LEU A 248 -3.63 10.21 -6.01
N GLN A 249 -3.62 11.43 -5.45
CA GLN A 249 -4.26 11.69 -4.16
C GLN A 249 -5.77 11.44 -4.20
N THR A 250 -6.43 11.87 -5.27
CA THR A 250 -7.87 11.62 -5.46
C THR A 250 -8.17 10.13 -5.55
N TYR A 251 -7.33 9.39 -6.28
CA TYR A 251 -7.43 7.94 -6.42
C TYR A 251 -7.21 7.22 -5.08
N ALA A 252 -6.19 7.63 -4.34
CA ALA A 252 -5.83 7.08 -3.04
C ALA A 252 -6.93 7.35 -1.98
N ALA A 253 -7.45 8.58 -1.93
CA ALA A 253 -8.51 8.97 -1.00
C ALA A 253 -9.79 8.14 -1.19
N ALA A 254 -10.13 7.76 -2.42
CA ALA A 254 -11.25 6.85 -2.70
C ALA A 254 -11.03 5.43 -2.15
N ARG A 255 -9.82 5.12 -1.65
CA ARG A 255 -9.38 3.85 -1.06
C ARG A 255 -8.92 3.99 0.39
N ASN A 256 -9.26 5.11 1.03
CA ASN A 256 -8.83 5.46 2.38
C ASN A 256 -7.29 5.48 2.56
N VAL A 257 -6.55 5.75 1.49
CA VAL A 257 -5.10 5.95 1.53
C VAL A 257 -4.81 7.44 1.41
N ILE A 258 -3.93 7.96 2.27
CA ILE A 258 -3.41 9.33 2.22
C ILE A 258 -1.98 9.29 1.71
N ILE A 259 -1.66 10.14 0.75
CA ILE A 259 -0.30 10.31 0.24
C ILE A 259 0.48 11.24 1.15
N ILE A 260 1.68 10.82 1.54
CA ILE A 260 2.64 11.62 2.32
C ILE A 260 3.78 12.00 1.38
N PRO A 261 3.90 13.26 0.97
CA PRO A 261 5.04 13.69 0.16
C PRO A 261 6.25 13.93 1.04
N GLU A 262 7.39 13.40 0.64
CA GLU A 262 8.70 13.73 1.21
C GLU A 262 9.52 14.56 0.23
N ILE A 263 10.01 15.69 0.72
CA ILE A 263 11.07 16.48 0.09
C ILE A 263 12.24 16.45 1.05
N ASP A 264 13.20 15.61 0.76
CA ASP A 264 14.33 15.41 1.66
C ASP A 264 15.27 16.61 1.65
N MET A 265 15.57 17.09 2.85
CA MET A 265 16.45 18.25 3.07
C MET A 265 16.94 18.28 4.54
N PRO A 266 18.12 18.85 4.83
CA PRO A 266 18.99 19.58 3.91
C PRO A 266 19.94 18.71 3.10
N GLY A 267 20.01 17.40 3.37
CA GLY A 267 20.78 16.40 2.64
C GLY A 267 20.06 15.81 1.44
N HIS A 268 20.66 14.81 0.80
CA HIS A 268 20.07 14.05 -0.30
C HIS A 268 19.50 14.94 -1.43
N ILE A 269 20.21 16.01 -1.76
CA ILE A 269 19.65 17.15 -2.50
C ILE A 269 20.41 17.47 -3.79
N TYR A 270 21.36 16.62 -4.23
CA TYR A 270 22.20 16.94 -5.38
C TYR A 270 21.40 17.21 -6.66
N SER A 271 20.28 16.54 -6.88
CA SER A 271 19.41 16.82 -8.02
C SER A 271 18.93 18.28 -8.07
N ALA A 272 18.67 18.88 -6.91
CA ALA A 272 18.35 20.31 -6.80
C ALA A 272 19.58 21.20 -6.94
N LEU A 273 20.74 20.80 -6.37
CA LEU A 273 21.99 21.55 -6.55
C LEU A 273 22.43 21.59 -8.01
N LEU A 274 22.17 20.51 -8.76
CA LEU A 274 22.42 20.46 -10.21
C LEU A 274 21.52 21.45 -10.97
N ALA A 275 20.26 21.58 -10.54
CA ALA A 275 19.29 22.49 -11.13
C ALA A 275 19.54 23.96 -10.74
N TYR A 276 19.97 24.20 -9.51
CA TYR A 276 20.20 25.50 -8.89
C TYR A 276 21.53 25.51 -8.14
N PRO A 277 22.67 25.65 -8.85
CA PRO A 277 24.02 25.56 -8.26
C PRO A 277 24.31 26.56 -7.15
N GLU A 278 23.59 27.69 -7.13
CA GLU A 278 23.69 28.71 -6.08
C GLU A 278 23.29 28.20 -4.69
N LEU A 279 22.55 27.10 -4.60
CA LEU A 279 22.17 26.47 -3.34
C LEU A 279 23.33 25.72 -2.65
N SER A 280 24.41 25.42 -3.40
CA SER A 280 25.62 24.78 -2.86
C SER A 280 26.58 25.80 -2.25
N CYS A 281 27.31 25.41 -1.20
CA CYS A 281 28.42 26.19 -0.65
C CYS A 281 29.63 26.19 -1.59
N ASP A 282 29.87 25.10 -2.26
CA ASP A 282 31.03 24.86 -3.11
C ASP A 282 30.62 24.79 -4.59
N ASP A 283 31.65 24.96 -5.46
CA ASP A 283 31.49 24.62 -6.87
C ASP A 283 31.17 23.12 -7.03
N LEU A 284 30.13 22.78 -7.77
CA LEU A 284 29.69 21.40 -7.96
C LEU A 284 30.79 20.46 -8.46
N SER A 285 31.80 21.00 -9.18
CA SER A 285 32.96 20.21 -9.60
C SER A 285 33.86 19.75 -8.44
N ASN A 286 33.70 20.31 -7.25
CA ASN A 286 34.45 19.98 -6.03
C ASN A 286 33.67 19.09 -5.07
N ILE A 287 32.38 18.81 -5.32
CA ILE A 287 31.56 17.95 -4.47
C ILE A 287 31.96 16.48 -4.68
N GLU A 288 32.08 15.72 -3.59
CA GLU A 288 32.32 14.27 -3.66
C GLU A 288 31.00 13.50 -3.78
N PRO A 289 30.91 12.45 -4.63
CA PRO A 289 31.99 11.96 -5.50
C PRO A 289 32.29 12.96 -6.60
N LYS A 290 33.59 13.18 -6.91
CA LYS A 290 34.01 14.14 -7.92
C LYS A 290 33.28 13.92 -9.22
N MET A 291 32.55 14.95 -9.63
CA MET A 291 31.82 14.97 -10.88
C MET A 291 32.72 15.46 -12.01
N ALA A 292 32.56 14.89 -13.20
CA ALA A 292 33.23 15.44 -14.36
C ALA A 292 32.71 16.85 -14.67
N THR A 293 33.58 17.73 -15.16
CA THR A 293 33.17 19.06 -15.59
C THR A 293 32.68 19.03 -17.04
N PRO A 294 31.50 19.57 -17.38
CA PRO A 294 30.49 20.21 -16.53
C PRO A 294 29.81 19.23 -15.58
N PRO A 295 29.11 19.71 -14.52
CA PRO A 295 28.38 18.85 -13.59
C PRO A 295 27.49 17.87 -14.31
N GLN A 296 27.51 16.59 -13.87
CA GLN A 296 26.77 15.49 -14.49
C GLN A 296 25.69 14.97 -13.54
N LEU A 297 24.71 14.29 -14.11
CA LEU A 297 23.73 13.53 -13.34
C LEU A 297 24.43 12.51 -12.47
N PHE A 298 23.97 12.36 -11.23
CA PHE A 298 24.48 11.33 -10.33
C PHE A 298 23.70 10.01 -10.53
N SER A 299 24.42 8.91 -10.63
CA SER A 299 23.84 7.57 -10.82
C SER A 299 24.39 6.53 -9.82
N GLY A 300 25.20 6.98 -8.87
CA GLY A 300 25.75 6.11 -7.83
C GLY A 300 24.75 5.88 -6.69
N THR A 301 25.17 5.08 -5.71
CA THR A 301 24.41 4.74 -4.50
C THR A 301 25.03 5.28 -3.23
N LYS A 302 26.07 6.14 -3.32
CA LYS A 302 26.68 6.78 -2.16
C LYS A 302 25.74 7.85 -1.60
N VAL A 303 25.56 7.87 -0.30
CA VAL A 303 24.66 8.77 0.45
C VAL A 303 25.44 9.70 1.38
N GLY A 304 24.79 10.69 2.01
CA GLY A 304 25.35 11.56 3.04
C GLY A 304 26.43 12.55 2.57
N TRP A 305 26.52 12.89 1.29
CA TRP A 305 27.58 13.74 0.71
C TRP A 305 27.07 15.06 0.12
N SER A 306 25.82 15.17 -0.24
CA SER A 306 25.22 16.39 -0.77
C SER A 306 24.41 17.11 0.29
N LYS A 307 24.46 18.44 0.32
CA LYS A 307 23.62 19.24 1.22
C LYS A 307 23.44 20.68 0.73
N LEU A 308 22.36 21.31 1.15
CA LEU A 308 22.14 22.74 1.01
C LEU A 308 23.19 23.53 1.80
N CYS A 309 23.56 24.70 1.30
CA CYS A 309 24.49 25.59 1.99
C CYS A 309 23.79 26.38 3.11
N LEU A 310 23.71 25.82 4.31
CA LEU A 310 22.94 26.35 5.44
C LEU A 310 23.36 27.75 5.89
N THR A 311 24.57 28.21 5.50
CA THR A 311 25.07 29.55 5.79
C THR A 311 24.51 30.62 4.86
N LYS A 312 23.85 30.24 3.76
CA LYS A 312 23.26 31.18 2.78
C LYS A 312 21.80 31.47 3.11
N PRO A 313 21.38 32.72 3.30
CA PRO A 313 19.98 33.05 3.55
C PRO A 313 19.04 32.61 2.43
N GLU A 314 19.51 32.61 1.18
CA GLU A 314 18.74 32.33 -0.02
C GLU A 314 18.20 30.88 -0.06
N ILE A 315 18.82 29.96 0.68
CA ILE A 315 18.32 28.57 0.76
C ILE A 315 16.95 28.52 1.43
N TYR A 316 16.69 29.40 2.40
CA TYR A 316 15.40 29.41 3.10
C TYR A 316 14.27 29.95 2.22
N ASP A 317 14.57 30.84 1.27
CA ASP A 317 13.60 31.28 0.25
C ASP A 317 13.28 30.10 -0.70
N PHE A 318 14.30 29.35 -1.12
CA PHE A 318 14.11 28.13 -1.91
C PHE A 318 13.26 27.08 -1.17
N VAL A 319 13.58 26.80 0.08
CA VAL A 319 12.84 25.84 0.93
C VAL A 319 11.39 26.28 1.13
N ALA A 320 11.18 27.59 1.37
CA ALA A 320 9.83 28.16 1.52
C ALA A 320 9.01 27.98 0.24
N ASP A 321 9.55 28.36 -0.93
CA ASP A 321 8.88 28.24 -2.23
C ASP A 321 8.44 26.78 -2.49
N VAL A 322 9.32 25.80 -2.21
CA VAL A 322 9.04 24.38 -2.40
C VAL A 322 7.98 23.87 -1.41
N ILE A 323 8.11 24.19 -0.12
CA ILE A 323 7.16 23.76 0.92
C ILE A 323 5.77 24.36 0.66
N GLU A 324 5.68 25.67 0.37
CA GLU A 324 4.42 26.35 0.13
C GLU A 324 3.69 25.77 -1.08
N GLU A 325 4.42 25.51 -2.17
CA GLU A 325 3.84 24.96 -3.39
C GLU A 325 3.39 23.49 -3.17
N MET A 326 4.21 22.67 -2.50
CA MET A 326 3.83 21.31 -2.13
C MET A 326 2.62 21.27 -1.19
N ALA A 327 2.56 22.16 -0.21
CA ALA A 327 1.44 22.26 0.72
C ALA A 327 0.13 22.62 0.00
N ALA A 328 0.20 23.50 -1.01
CA ALA A 328 -0.96 23.93 -1.78
C ALA A 328 -1.60 22.81 -2.61
N ILE A 329 -0.81 21.86 -3.09
CA ILE A 329 -1.29 20.72 -3.90
C ILE A 329 -1.50 19.42 -3.08
N THR A 330 -1.08 19.39 -1.82
CA THR A 330 -1.21 18.21 -0.94
C THR A 330 -2.50 18.27 -0.15
N THR A 331 -3.36 17.27 -0.32
CA THR A 331 -4.65 17.16 0.39
C THR A 331 -4.50 16.62 1.80
N GLY A 332 -3.51 15.76 2.06
CA GLY A 332 -3.18 15.23 3.37
C GLY A 332 -2.67 16.31 4.34
N PRO A 333 -2.73 16.07 5.67
CA PRO A 333 -2.30 17.06 6.65
C PRO A 333 -0.78 17.08 6.90
N TRP A 334 0.01 16.27 6.22
CA TRP A 334 1.43 16.09 6.50
C TRP A 334 2.32 16.44 5.32
N ILE A 335 3.54 16.90 5.64
CA ILE A 335 4.69 17.00 4.73
C ILE A 335 5.88 16.42 5.46
N HIS A 336 6.58 15.49 4.81
CA HIS A 336 7.82 14.92 5.31
C HIS A 336 9.01 15.72 4.75
N ILE A 337 9.94 16.12 5.63
CA ILE A 337 11.09 16.97 5.27
C ILE A 337 12.41 16.20 5.18
N GLY A 338 12.38 14.86 5.32
CA GLY A 338 13.61 14.07 5.41
C GLY A 338 14.37 14.33 6.69
N GLY A 339 15.61 14.77 6.55
CA GLY A 339 16.47 15.23 7.65
C GLY A 339 17.49 14.23 8.14
N ASP A 340 17.65 13.11 7.46
CA ASP A 340 18.57 12.04 7.79
C ASP A 340 20.01 12.29 7.29
N GLU A 341 20.94 11.57 7.89
CA GLU A 341 22.34 11.41 7.47
C GLU A 341 23.16 12.71 7.31
N ILE A 342 22.79 13.82 7.95
CA ILE A 342 23.49 15.11 7.84
C ILE A 342 24.18 15.50 9.15
N GLU A 343 25.49 15.78 9.04
CA GLU A 343 26.29 16.42 10.07
C GLU A 343 26.59 17.85 9.64
N ASP A 344 25.98 18.84 10.31
CA ASP A 344 26.24 20.27 10.12
C ASP A 344 25.93 21.06 11.41
N ASP A 345 26.75 22.03 11.76
CA ASP A 345 26.57 22.86 12.97
C ASP A 345 25.24 23.66 12.94
N LEU A 346 24.69 23.92 11.76
CA LEU A 346 23.43 24.65 11.57
C LEU A 346 22.23 23.71 11.35
N TYR A 347 22.41 22.39 11.47
CA TYR A 347 21.35 21.42 11.21
C TYR A 347 20.11 21.64 12.08
N GLU A 348 20.29 21.80 13.40
CA GLU A 348 19.16 22.02 14.31
C GLU A 348 18.41 23.32 13.99
N GLU A 349 19.14 24.40 13.65
CA GLU A 349 18.53 25.67 13.23
C GLU A 349 17.74 25.50 11.94
N PHE A 350 18.27 24.74 10.96
CA PHE A 350 17.59 24.43 9.73
C PHE A 350 16.28 23.67 9.99
N VAL A 351 16.32 22.61 10.79
CA VAL A 351 15.14 21.79 11.11
C VAL A 351 14.04 22.62 11.78
N VAL A 352 14.40 23.49 12.74
CA VAL A 352 13.44 24.41 13.39
C VAL A 352 12.78 25.35 12.39
N LYS A 353 13.56 25.89 11.44
CA LYS A 353 13.02 26.78 10.39
C LYS A 353 12.14 26.01 9.41
N ALA A 354 12.55 24.82 8.95
CA ALA A 354 11.76 23.98 8.05
C ALA A 354 10.44 23.56 8.70
N ASP A 355 10.45 23.12 9.98
CA ASP A 355 9.23 22.84 10.73
C ASP A 355 8.31 24.06 10.83
N SER A 356 8.88 25.24 11.09
CA SER A 356 8.09 26.48 11.12
C SER A 356 7.45 26.82 9.79
N LEU A 357 8.17 26.62 8.67
CA LEU A 357 7.63 26.82 7.31
C LEU A 357 6.49 25.84 7.02
N VAL A 358 6.66 24.54 7.29
CA VAL A 358 5.58 23.56 7.11
C VAL A 358 4.34 23.93 7.93
N ARG A 359 4.52 24.27 9.22
CA ARG A 359 3.40 24.65 10.08
C ARG A 359 2.70 25.95 9.64
N SER A 360 3.44 26.89 9.04
CA SER A 360 2.85 28.13 8.52
C SER A 360 1.84 27.88 7.39
N THR A 361 1.98 26.77 6.67
CA THR A 361 1.02 26.32 5.64
C THR A 361 -0.19 25.57 6.20
N GLY A 362 -0.26 25.35 7.52
CA GLY A 362 -1.30 24.58 8.18
C GLY A 362 -1.08 23.06 8.14
N LYS A 363 0.10 22.61 7.70
CA LYS A 363 0.50 21.20 7.69
C LYS A 363 1.27 20.81 8.97
N ILE A 364 1.42 19.51 9.17
CA ILE A 364 2.20 18.91 10.26
C ILE A 364 3.47 18.35 9.63
N THR A 365 4.60 18.61 10.27
CA THR A 365 5.90 18.12 9.84
C THR A 365 6.08 16.66 10.23
N ILE A 366 6.59 15.85 9.31
CA ILE A 366 7.20 14.55 9.58
C ILE A 366 8.68 14.67 9.19
N GLY A 367 9.57 13.97 9.88
CA GLY A 367 10.97 13.82 9.50
C GLY A 367 11.56 12.54 10.04
N TRP A 368 12.68 12.12 9.49
CA TRP A 368 13.44 11.00 10.04
C TRP A 368 13.88 11.30 11.47
N GLU A 369 14.24 10.31 12.24
CA GLU A 369 14.43 10.43 13.70
C GLU A 369 15.40 11.56 14.10
N GLU A 370 16.37 11.89 13.26
CA GLU A 370 17.39 12.94 13.51
C GLU A 370 16.78 14.32 13.75
N VAL A 371 15.61 14.61 13.14
CA VAL A 371 14.95 15.93 13.33
C VAL A 371 14.60 16.20 14.79
N THR A 372 14.52 15.16 15.62
CA THR A 372 14.21 15.27 17.05
C THR A 372 15.41 15.71 17.91
N LYS A 373 16.61 15.83 17.33
CA LYS A 373 17.77 16.48 17.97
C LYS A 373 17.53 17.98 18.14
N ALA A 374 16.74 18.56 17.23
CA ALA A 374 16.37 19.97 17.28
C ALA A 374 15.18 20.21 18.24
N PRO A 375 15.06 21.40 18.86
CA PRO A 375 13.95 21.78 19.72
C PRO A 375 12.68 22.13 18.89
N VAL A 376 12.18 21.18 18.15
CA VAL A 376 11.01 21.30 17.27
C VAL A 376 9.69 21.34 18.04
N ASN A 377 8.60 21.69 17.35
CA ASN A 377 7.27 21.67 17.95
C ASN A 377 6.82 20.22 18.24
N SER A 378 6.19 19.98 19.39
CA SER A 378 5.71 18.66 19.81
C SER A 378 4.60 18.06 18.92
N SER A 379 4.05 18.82 17.97
CA SER A 379 3.14 18.29 16.94
C SER A 379 3.87 17.60 15.77
N LEU A 380 5.19 17.81 15.64
CA LEU A 380 6.02 17.08 14.68
C LEU A 380 5.91 15.57 14.95
N ILE A 381 6.04 14.78 13.91
CA ILE A 381 6.05 13.32 13.97
C ILE A 381 7.44 12.84 13.55
N SER A 382 8.04 11.98 14.37
CA SER A 382 9.32 11.35 14.08
C SER A 382 9.10 10.01 13.39
N GLN A 383 9.79 9.77 12.28
CA GLN A 383 9.86 8.45 11.64
C GLN A 383 11.18 7.78 12.06
N GLN A 384 11.08 6.77 12.90
CA GLN A 384 12.24 6.06 13.44
C GLN A 384 12.68 4.94 12.51
N TRP A 385 13.96 4.93 12.16
CA TRP A 385 14.56 3.93 11.29
C TRP A 385 15.69 3.14 11.95
N HIS A 386 16.47 3.72 12.85
CA HIS A 386 17.40 3.03 13.74
C HIS A 386 16.82 2.84 15.14
N GLY A 387 16.07 3.83 15.63
CA GLY A 387 15.57 3.89 16.99
C GLY A 387 16.66 4.25 18.01
N GLU A 388 17.78 4.85 17.58
CA GLU A 388 18.97 5.13 18.39
C GLU A 388 19.16 6.62 18.69
N VAL A 389 18.39 7.51 18.05
CA VAL A 389 18.55 8.96 18.22
C VAL A 389 17.96 9.38 19.56
N GLU A 390 18.78 10.04 20.38
CA GLU A 390 18.32 10.69 21.61
C GLU A 390 17.48 11.92 21.26
N SER A 391 16.16 11.80 21.48
CA SER A 391 15.22 12.87 21.21
C SER A 391 15.18 13.89 22.34
N VAL A 392 15.24 15.18 22.01
CA VAL A 392 15.08 16.28 22.98
C VAL A 392 13.62 16.70 23.18
N VAL A 393 12.69 16.13 22.41
CA VAL A 393 11.26 16.43 22.46
C VAL A 393 10.43 15.15 22.53
N ASP A 394 9.29 15.23 23.22
CA ASP A 394 8.32 14.13 23.25
C ASP A 394 7.34 14.29 22.07
N VAL A 395 7.51 13.46 21.06
CA VAL A 395 6.74 13.47 19.81
C VAL A 395 6.10 12.12 19.55
N LYS A 396 5.12 12.10 18.66
CA LYS A 396 4.55 10.85 18.12
C LYS A 396 5.52 10.21 17.15
N VAL A 397 5.48 8.88 17.07
CA VAL A 397 6.44 8.07 16.33
C VAL A 397 5.76 7.22 15.29
N ILE A 398 6.36 7.15 14.09
CA ILE A 398 6.12 6.11 13.08
C ILE A 398 7.33 5.17 13.14
N GLU A 399 7.09 3.87 13.34
CA GLU A 399 8.18 2.89 13.39
C GLU A 399 8.45 2.30 12.01
N SER A 400 9.66 2.57 11.51
CA SER A 400 10.21 2.07 10.24
C SER A 400 11.56 1.39 10.46
N ILE A 401 11.73 0.68 11.58
CA ILE A 401 13.01 0.13 12.04
C ILE A 401 13.66 -0.72 10.94
N CYS A 402 14.85 -0.33 10.49
CA CYS A 402 15.50 -0.88 9.30
C CYS A 402 15.77 -2.39 9.39
N THR A 403 16.05 -2.91 10.58
CA THR A 403 16.27 -4.34 10.80
C THR A 403 14.99 -5.19 10.67
N SER A 404 13.80 -4.55 10.56
CA SER A 404 12.50 -5.22 10.52
C SER A 404 11.61 -4.78 9.38
N PHE A 405 11.74 -3.53 8.89
CA PHE A 405 10.80 -2.96 7.93
C PHE A 405 11.42 -2.41 6.65
N TYR A 406 12.76 -2.32 6.52
CA TYR A 406 13.38 -1.93 5.26
C TYR A 406 13.37 -3.09 4.27
N PHE A 407 12.44 -3.04 3.34
CA PHE A 407 12.20 -4.15 2.39
C PHE A 407 13.08 -4.10 1.14
N ASP A 408 13.90 -3.10 0.96
CA ASP A 408 15.05 -3.13 0.06
C ASP A 408 16.10 -4.15 0.47
N HIS A 409 16.12 -4.53 1.77
CA HIS A 409 16.91 -5.65 2.27
C HIS A 409 16.39 -6.99 1.73
N ALA A 410 17.30 -7.95 1.63
CA ALA A 410 17.01 -9.31 1.15
C ALA A 410 15.82 -9.96 1.87
N ASN A 411 14.99 -10.70 1.15
CA ASN A 411 13.93 -11.53 1.74
C ASN A 411 14.50 -12.76 2.45
N ILE A 412 15.66 -13.24 1.97
CA ILE A 412 16.40 -14.39 2.50
C ILE A 412 17.91 -14.11 2.43
N PRO A 413 18.72 -14.73 3.31
CA PRO A 413 20.17 -14.59 3.24
C PRO A 413 20.74 -14.95 1.87
N GLY A 414 21.65 -14.10 1.34
CA GLY A 414 22.32 -14.33 0.08
C GLY A 414 21.55 -13.95 -1.19
N GLN A 415 20.37 -13.35 -1.08
CA GLN A 415 19.68 -12.77 -2.23
C GLN A 415 20.52 -11.62 -2.80
N GLU A 416 20.77 -11.66 -4.11
CA GLU A 416 21.55 -10.64 -4.81
C GLU A 416 20.75 -9.37 -5.11
N LYS A 417 21.43 -8.29 -5.44
CA LYS A 417 20.86 -6.98 -5.80
C LYS A 417 19.93 -6.43 -4.73
N THR A 418 20.40 -6.45 -3.49
CA THR A 418 19.68 -5.97 -2.32
C THR A 418 20.58 -5.08 -1.48
N ASN A 419 19.99 -4.09 -0.82
CA ASN A 419 20.65 -3.43 0.30
C ASN A 419 20.68 -4.39 1.49
N ASN A 420 21.79 -4.39 2.23
CA ASN A 420 21.90 -5.17 3.46
C ASN A 420 22.80 -4.45 4.47
N TRP A 421 22.85 -3.13 4.41
CA TRP A 421 23.71 -2.32 5.26
C TRP A 421 23.28 -2.36 6.73
N CYS A 422 21.98 -2.28 7.01
CA CYS A 422 21.43 -2.35 8.37
C CYS A 422 21.41 -3.81 8.88
N LYS A 423 21.08 -4.78 8.02
CA LYS A 423 20.98 -6.19 8.41
C LYS A 423 21.49 -7.13 7.33
N LYS A 424 22.71 -7.64 7.52
CA LYS A 424 23.40 -8.49 6.53
C LYS A 424 22.66 -9.78 6.16
N SER A 425 21.84 -10.32 7.06
CA SER A 425 21.01 -11.52 6.80
C SER A 425 19.75 -11.21 5.97
N GLY A 426 19.45 -9.94 5.72
CA GLY A 426 18.16 -9.52 5.18
C GLY A 426 17.07 -9.47 6.25
N VAL A 427 15.83 -9.26 5.83
CA VAL A 427 14.62 -9.13 6.66
C VAL A 427 13.61 -10.18 6.19
N THR A 428 13.46 -11.27 6.93
CA THR A 428 12.56 -12.37 6.59
C THR A 428 11.11 -12.07 6.96
N LEU A 429 10.16 -12.80 6.37
CA LEU A 429 8.73 -12.66 6.69
C LEU A 429 8.45 -12.94 8.18
N GLU A 430 9.13 -13.94 8.77
CA GLU A 430 8.99 -14.30 10.19
C GLU A 430 9.50 -13.18 11.10
N GLU A 431 10.62 -12.56 10.76
CA GLU A 431 11.18 -11.44 11.54
C GLU A 431 10.28 -10.22 11.51
N VAL A 432 9.69 -9.89 10.34
CA VAL A 432 8.67 -8.84 10.24
C VAL A 432 7.51 -9.15 11.17
N TYR A 433 6.92 -10.33 11.07
CA TYR A 433 5.74 -10.70 11.86
C TYR A 433 6.00 -10.73 13.37
N ASN A 434 7.22 -11.06 13.79
CA ASN A 434 7.60 -11.14 15.21
C ASN A 434 8.08 -9.80 15.79
N PHE A 435 8.09 -8.72 15.01
CA PHE A 435 8.44 -7.39 15.52
C PHE A 435 7.57 -7.00 16.72
N GLN A 436 8.19 -6.37 17.71
CA GLN A 436 7.52 -5.83 18.90
C GLN A 436 7.98 -4.39 19.10
N SER A 437 7.03 -3.47 19.19
CA SER A 437 7.30 -2.09 19.53
C SER A 437 7.66 -1.96 21.01
N GLU A 438 8.71 -1.22 21.29
CA GLU A 438 9.10 -0.84 22.66
C GLU A 438 8.68 0.60 23.01
N ASN A 439 8.14 1.35 22.02
CA ASN A 439 7.73 2.73 22.20
C ASN A 439 6.29 2.86 22.70
N ASN A 440 6.02 3.92 23.47
CA ASN A 440 4.69 4.20 24.02
C ASN A 440 3.85 5.17 23.16
N ASN A 441 4.50 5.99 22.30
CA ASN A 441 3.87 7.06 21.54
C ASN A 441 3.71 6.71 20.05
N VAL A 442 3.53 5.41 19.73
CA VAL A 442 3.50 4.90 18.36
C VAL A 442 2.18 5.23 17.68
N LEU A 443 2.24 5.90 16.53
CA LEU A 443 1.11 6.06 15.60
C LEU A 443 0.85 4.79 14.80
N GLY A 444 1.92 4.06 14.47
CA GLY A 444 1.88 2.83 13.73
C GLY A 444 3.19 2.50 13.03
N LEU A 445 3.08 1.61 12.05
CA LEU A 445 4.20 1.01 11.34
C LEU A 445 4.23 1.44 9.88
N GLU A 446 5.44 1.60 9.34
CA GLU A 446 5.64 1.84 7.92
C GLU A 446 6.82 1.04 7.37
N ALA A 447 6.64 0.41 6.22
CA ALA A 447 7.68 -0.36 5.56
C ALA A 447 8.19 0.37 4.32
N PRO A 448 9.45 0.88 4.35
CA PRO A 448 10.11 1.49 3.21
C PRO A 448 10.68 0.45 2.23
N VAL A 449 10.74 0.86 0.95
CA VAL A 449 11.59 0.26 -0.07
C VAL A 449 12.41 1.36 -0.73
N TRP A 450 13.71 1.36 -0.45
CA TRP A 450 14.70 2.17 -1.17
C TRP A 450 15.05 1.50 -2.51
N THR A 451 15.25 2.29 -3.56
CA THR A 451 15.25 1.76 -4.93
C THR A 451 16.58 1.80 -5.65
N GLU A 452 17.70 1.82 -4.92
CA GLU A 452 19.04 1.75 -5.50
C GLU A 452 19.26 0.49 -6.34
N PHE A 453 18.61 -0.62 -5.97
CA PHE A 453 18.68 -1.91 -6.66
C PHE A 453 17.30 -2.41 -7.12
N VAL A 454 16.32 -1.53 -7.23
CA VAL A 454 14.93 -1.85 -7.60
C VAL A 454 14.54 -1.00 -8.81
N HIS A 455 14.56 -1.59 -10.01
CA HIS A 455 14.48 -0.83 -11.24
C HIS A 455 13.21 -1.06 -12.04
N THR A 456 12.49 -2.13 -11.76
CA THR A 456 11.24 -2.49 -12.45
C THR A 456 10.07 -2.59 -11.46
N ASP A 457 8.87 -2.55 -11.99
CA ASP A 457 7.66 -2.75 -11.19
C ASP A 457 7.63 -4.14 -10.55
N GLU A 458 8.14 -5.15 -11.27
CA GLU A 458 8.27 -6.52 -10.80
C GLU A 458 9.27 -6.63 -9.66
N ASP A 459 10.38 -5.90 -9.72
CA ASP A 459 11.36 -5.84 -8.62
C ASP A 459 10.72 -5.24 -7.37
N LEU A 460 9.99 -4.12 -7.51
CA LEU A 460 9.35 -3.45 -6.38
C LEU A 460 8.26 -4.32 -5.76
N ASP A 461 7.44 -4.99 -6.57
CA ASP A 461 6.48 -5.98 -6.09
C ASP A 461 7.18 -7.09 -5.27
N ASN A 462 8.29 -7.62 -5.78
CA ASN A 462 9.06 -8.69 -5.14
C ASN A 462 9.65 -8.24 -3.79
N ARG A 463 9.95 -6.95 -3.61
CA ARG A 463 10.41 -6.40 -2.34
C ARG A 463 9.29 -6.31 -1.31
N PHE A 464 8.13 -5.83 -1.69
CA PHE A 464 7.00 -5.67 -0.77
C PHE A 464 6.34 -7.01 -0.42
N TRP A 465 6.03 -7.85 -1.43
CA TRP A 465 5.19 -9.03 -1.25
C TRP A 465 6.01 -10.30 -1.05
N PRO A 466 5.68 -11.13 0.00
CA PRO A 466 4.52 -11.03 0.89
C PRO A 466 4.75 -10.25 2.20
N ARG A 467 5.96 -9.72 2.50
CA ARG A 467 6.31 -9.12 3.79
C ARG A 467 5.36 -8.01 4.23
N ILE A 468 4.86 -7.21 3.30
CA ILE A 468 3.93 -6.12 3.61
C ILE A 468 2.60 -6.62 4.20
N ILE A 469 2.18 -7.85 3.89
CA ILE A 469 0.98 -8.44 4.47
C ILE A 469 1.16 -8.70 5.97
N ALA A 470 2.39 -9.04 6.40
CA ALA A 470 2.71 -9.16 7.82
C ALA A 470 2.64 -7.79 8.53
N VAL A 471 3.19 -6.74 7.91
CA VAL A 471 3.06 -5.36 8.46
C VAL A 471 1.60 -4.95 8.60
N ALA A 472 0.78 -5.26 7.59
CA ALA A 472 -0.65 -4.95 7.62
C ALA A 472 -1.34 -5.62 8.82
N GLU A 473 -1.05 -6.90 9.10
CA GLU A 473 -1.61 -7.60 10.26
C GLU A 473 -1.08 -7.03 11.57
N LEU A 474 0.23 -6.78 11.69
CA LEU A 474 0.82 -6.19 12.89
C LEU A 474 0.24 -4.82 13.23
N ALA A 475 -0.01 -4.02 12.22
CA ALA A 475 -0.49 -2.67 12.42
C ALA A 475 -2.02 -2.58 12.62
N TRP A 476 -2.76 -3.61 12.20
CA TRP A 476 -4.21 -3.68 12.35
C TRP A 476 -4.65 -4.50 13.57
N SER A 477 -4.11 -5.71 13.73
CA SER A 477 -4.59 -6.68 14.71
C SER A 477 -3.95 -6.48 16.09
N GLU A 478 -4.65 -6.84 17.15
CA GLU A 478 -4.15 -6.79 18.53
C GLU A 478 -3.00 -7.78 18.77
N ASP A 479 -1.97 -7.37 19.51
CA ASP A 479 -0.81 -8.22 19.82
C ASP A 479 -1.19 -9.56 20.50
N THR A 480 -2.26 -9.55 21.28
CA THR A 480 -2.75 -10.75 21.98
C THR A 480 -3.26 -11.84 21.03
N THR A 481 -3.54 -11.49 19.77
CA THR A 481 -4.01 -12.43 18.74
C THR A 481 -2.87 -12.96 17.87
N LYS A 482 -1.63 -12.53 18.10
CA LYS A 482 -0.44 -12.83 17.30
C LYS A 482 -0.09 -14.31 17.35
N ASN A 483 -0.04 -14.95 16.18
CA ASN A 483 0.34 -16.34 16.02
C ASN A 483 0.88 -16.56 14.61
N TYR A 484 2.20 -16.74 14.49
CA TYR A 484 2.86 -16.87 13.18
C TYR A 484 2.39 -18.09 12.40
N THR A 485 2.19 -19.23 13.06
CA THR A 485 1.72 -20.47 12.40
C THR A 485 0.32 -20.29 11.81
N ASP A 486 -0.60 -19.63 12.54
CA ASP A 486 -1.94 -19.28 12.06
C ASP A 486 -1.86 -18.28 10.90
N PHE A 487 -1.02 -17.23 11.03
CA PHE A 487 -0.79 -16.26 9.96
C PHE A 487 -0.30 -16.91 8.67
N ILE A 488 0.72 -17.76 8.73
CA ILE A 488 1.24 -18.51 7.57
C ILE A 488 0.17 -19.41 6.96
N SER A 489 -0.66 -20.08 7.78
CA SER A 489 -1.76 -20.91 7.27
C SER A 489 -2.79 -20.10 6.48
N ARG A 490 -3.13 -18.88 6.94
CA ARG A 490 -4.01 -17.95 6.23
C ARG A 490 -3.34 -17.39 5.00
N LEU A 491 -2.09 -16.92 5.12
CA LEU A 491 -1.33 -16.29 4.03
C LEU A 491 -1.14 -17.23 2.83
N LYS A 492 -0.90 -18.52 3.06
CA LYS A 492 -0.80 -19.52 1.98
C LYS A 492 -1.96 -19.49 1.01
N LYS A 493 -3.16 -19.19 1.47
CA LYS A 493 -4.38 -19.15 0.64
C LYS A 493 -4.54 -17.86 -0.15
N HIS A 494 -3.69 -16.85 0.08
CA HIS A 494 -3.70 -15.61 -0.68
C HIS A 494 -2.96 -15.69 -2.02
N GLU A 495 -2.19 -16.76 -2.30
CA GLU A 495 -1.41 -16.89 -3.53
C GLU A 495 -2.27 -16.65 -4.79
N GLU A 496 -3.40 -17.34 -4.92
CA GLU A 496 -4.32 -17.18 -6.06
C GLU A 496 -4.79 -15.73 -6.21
N ARG A 497 -5.12 -15.06 -5.10
CA ARG A 497 -5.55 -13.67 -5.12
C ARG A 497 -4.46 -12.74 -5.59
N LEU A 498 -3.20 -12.91 -5.12
CA LEU A 498 -2.06 -12.12 -5.56
C LEU A 498 -1.75 -12.34 -7.05
N ILE A 499 -1.85 -13.59 -7.52
CA ILE A 499 -1.71 -13.91 -8.96
C ILE A 499 -2.78 -13.19 -9.78
N ASN A 500 -4.05 -13.26 -9.36
CA ASN A 500 -5.16 -12.61 -10.06
C ASN A 500 -5.05 -11.08 -10.04
N MET A 501 -4.43 -10.50 -9.01
CA MET A 501 -4.10 -9.07 -8.95
C MET A 501 -2.85 -8.68 -9.75
N GLY A 502 -2.15 -9.63 -10.34
CA GLY A 502 -0.94 -9.40 -11.14
C GLY A 502 0.28 -9.00 -10.31
N ILE A 503 0.35 -9.42 -9.05
CA ILE A 503 1.47 -9.10 -8.15
C ILE A 503 2.62 -10.09 -8.39
N ASN A 504 3.82 -9.56 -8.61
CA ASN A 504 5.04 -10.35 -8.73
C ASN A 504 5.70 -10.52 -7.35
N TYR A 505 5.11 -11.38 -6.50
CA TYR A 505 5.58 -11.61 -5.14
C TYR A 505 6.88 -12.44 -5.08
N PHE A 506 7.62 -12.32 -3.98
CA PHE A 506 8.73 -13.20 -3.65
C PHE A 506 8.20 -14.61 -3.30
N PRO A 507 8.72 -15.68 -3.96
CA PRO A 507 8.25 -17.06 -3.74
C PRO A 507 8.83 -17.62 -2.44
N ALA A 508 8.32 -17.17 -1.28
CA ALA A 508 8.79 -17.61 0.03
C ALA A 508 8.59 -19.13 0.22
N GLU A 509 9.67 -19.84 0.53
CA GLU A 509 9.68 -21.32 0.65
C GLU A 509 8.67 -21.80 1.70
N GLU A 510 8.57 -21.12 2.83
CA GLU A 510 7.66 -21.44 3.92
C GLU A 510 6.17 -21.37 3.53
N LEU A 511 5.83 -20.57 2.50
CA LEU A 511 4.50 -20.50 1.93
C LEU A 511 4.25 -21.59 0.88
N GLY A 512 5.30 -22.16 0.32
CA GLY A 512 5.23 -23.12 -0.79
C GLY A 512 4.79 -22.46 -2.11
N TRP A 513 4.86 -21.12 -2.20
CA TRP A 513 4.49 -20.38 -3.39
C TRP A 513 5.52 -20.57 -4.50
N LYS A 514 5.04 -20.49 -5.74
CA LYS A 514 5.87 -20.56 -6.92
C LYS A 514 6.06 -19.18 -7.53
N GLU A 515 7.13 -19.01 -8.31
CA GLU A 515 7.30 -17.79 -9.09
C GLU A 515 6.05 -17.50 -9.94
N ASN A 516 5.53 -16.29 -9.83
CA ASN A 516 4.43 -15.85 -10.66
C ASN A 516 4.93 -15.59 -12.08
N THR A 517 4.71 -16.53 -12.99
CA THR A 517 5.04 -16.40 -14.42
C THR A 517 3.97 -15.65 -15.21
N ASN A 518 2.84 -15.34 -14.60
CA ASN A 518 1.74 -14.64 -15.25
C ASN A 518 1.97 -13.11 -15.22
N LYS A 519 2.69 -12.60 -16.22
CA LYS A 519 3.04 -11.19 -16.36
C LYS A 519 1.87 -10.29 -16.82
N LYS A 520 0.66 -10.83 -16.99
CA LYS A 520 -0.51 -10.01 -17.33
C LYS A 520 -1.08 -9.40 -16.05
N ARG A 521 -0.88 -8.10 -15.89
CA ARG A 521 -1.61 -7.31 -14.87
C ARG A 521 -3.09 -7.35 -15.20
N MET A 522 -3.86 -8.12 -14.45
CA MET A 522 -5.32 -8.23 -14.58
C MET A 522 -6.01 -7.83 -13.28
N ASN A 523 -5.69 -6.66 -12.76
CA ASN A 523 -6.45 -6.12 -11.63
C ASN A 523 -7.80 -5.62 -12.15
N VAL A 524 -8.87 -6.35 -11.87
CA VAL A 524 -10.24 -6.00 -12.24
C VAL A 524 -10.67 -4.67 -11.64
N PHE A 525 -10.08 -4.29 -10.51
CA PHE A 525 -10.42 -3.07 -9.79
C PHE A 525 -9.53 -1.87 -10.16
N LYS A 526 -8.53 -2.08 -11.03
CA LYS A 526 -7.69 -1.00 -11.55
C LYS A 526 -8.54 0.11 -12.18
N GLY A 527 -8.25 1.35 -11.78
CA GLY A 527 -8.92 2.53 -12.31
C GLY A 527 -10.38 2.70 -11.89
N PHE A 528 -10.91 1.85 -10.98
CA PHE A 528 -12.26 2.04 -10.48
C PHE A 528 -12.32 3.29 -9.58
N MET A 529 -13.13 4.26 -10.00
CA MET A 529 -13.52 5.41 -9.18
C MET A 529 -15.01 5.33 -8.91
N PRO A 530 -15.46 5.43 -7.66
CA PRO A 530 -16.89 5.49 -7.37
C PRO A 530 -17.50 6.70 -8.06
N VAL A 531 -18.60 6.49 -8.76
CA VAL A 531 -19.32 7.57 -9.46
C VAL A 531 -19.84 8.56 -8.42
N LYS A 532 -19.26 9.77 -8.34
CA LYS A 532 -19.89 10.87 -7.62
C LYS A 532 -21.22 11.15 -8.32
N LYS A 533 -22.37 10.82 -7.71
CA LYS A 533 -23.64 11.39 -8.16
C LYS A 533 -23.48 12.91 -8.05
N ASN A 534 -23.54 13.60 -9.18
CA ASN A 534 -23.74 15.05 -9.18
C ASN A 534 -25.04 15.32 -8.41
N THR A 535 -24.93 15.71 -7.16
CA THR A 535 -26.03 16.31 -6.42
C THR A 535 -26.20 17.75 -6.93
N SER A 536 -26.74 17.86 -8.14
CA SER A 536 -27.43 19.07 -8.55
C SER A 536 -28.90 18.91 -8.13
N LEU A 537 -29.23 19.41 -6.96
CA LEU A 537 -30.54 19.92 -6.58
C LEU A 537 -30.34 21.27 -5.96
#